data_2d126d43acb32aed2b655fe6dce1eb92
#
_entry.id   2d126d43acb32aed2b655fe6dce1eb92
#
_cell.length_a   1.000
_cell.length_b   1.000
_cell.length_c   1.000
_cell.angle_alpha   90.00
_cell.angle_beta   90.00
_cell.angle_gamma   90.00
#
_symmetry.space_group_name_H-M   'P 1'
#
loop_
_entity.id
_entity.type
_entity.pdbx_description
1 polymer ?
#
loop_
_entity_poly.entity_id
_entity_poly.type
_entity_poly.pdbx_seq_one_letter_code
_entity_poly.pdbx_strand_id
1 'polypeptide(L)'
;MGYIYCITNLVNQKKYVGKTIYSITERFKEHCRDSKRERCEKRPLYDAMNKYGVENFIVEELEVVEDDNLLSEREIFWIKELQTYGSGGYNATKGGDGKILFDYDKIIETYALGGTMTECAAKMHCCVDTVKKVLTINNIPIRHLRRGSEPKRVK
;
A
#
# COMPACT_ATOMS: atom_id res chain seq x y z
N MET A 1 11.39 7.77 10.16
CA MET A 1 11.33 8.51 8.88
C MET A 1 11.62 7.54 7.75
N GLY A 2 10.79 7.55 6.75
CA GLY A 2 10.95 6.70 5.58
C GLY A 2 10.66 7.46 4.28
N TYR A 3 10.80 6.78 3.17
CA TYR A 3 10.71 7.39 1.85
C TYR A 3 9.81 6.57 0.93
N ILE A 4 9.04 7.26 0.11
CA ILE A 4 8.38 6.69 -1.05
C ILE A 4 9.19 7.12 -2.27
N TYR A 5 9.54 6.16 -3.10
CA TYR A 5 10.38 6.40 -4.28
C TYR A 5 9.73 5.81 -5.54
N CYS A 6 10.14 6.34 -6.67
CA CYS A 6 9.71 5.89 -7.98
C CYS A 6 10.91 5.46 -8.80
N ILE A 7 10.84 4.28 -9.39
CA ILE A 7 11.78 3.81 -10.40
C ILE A 7 11.11 3.92 -11.75
N THR A 8 11.73 4.63 -12.69
CA THR A 8 11.19 4.84 -14.04
C THR A 8 12.06 4.16 -15.08
N ASN A 9 11.44 3.40 -15.99
CA ASN A 9 12.10 2.89 -17.18
C ASN A 9 12.09 3.98 -18.26
N LEU A 10 13.26 4.46 -18.63
CA LEU A 10 13.40 5.54 -19.62
C LEU A 10 13.04 5.12 -21.04
N VAL A 11 12.97 3.82 -21.33
CA VAL A 11 12.65 3.30 -22.67
C VAL A 11 11.14 3.39 -22.93
N ASN A 12 10.31 2.98 -21.98
CA ASN A 12 8.85 2.90 -22.14
C ASN A 12 8.05 3.77 -21.17
N GLN A 13 8.72 4.50 -20.27
CA GLN A 13 8.14 5.38 -19.26
C GLN A 13 7.29 4.67 -18.20
N LYS A 14 7.30 3.34 -18.13
CA LYS A 14 6.65 2.61 -17.06
C LYS A 14 7.37 2.77 -15.75
N LYS A 15 6.63 2.78 -14.65
CA LYS A 15 7.10 3.11 -13.32
C LYS A 15 6.83 2.01 -12.30
N TYR A 16 7.64 2.02 -11.26
CA TYR A 16 7.47 1.23 -10.05
C TYR A 16 7.52 2.16 -8.84
N VAL A 17 6.59 2.02 -7.93
CA VAL A 17 6.60 2.74 -6.65
C VAL A 17 7.00 1.77 -5.55
N GLY A 18 7.89 2.21 -4.68
CA GLY A 18 8.32 1.44 -3.52
C GLY A 18 8.49 2.32 -2.29
N LYS A 19 8.68 1.68 -1.15
CA LYS A 19 8.94 2.31 0.14
C LYS A 19 10.24 1.78 0.75
N THR A 20 10.90 2.62 1.52
CA THR A 20 12.11 2.23 2.27
C THR A 20 12.29 3.11 3.50
N ILE A 21 12.87 2.56 4.55
CA ILE A 21 13.37 3.32 5.71
C ILE A 21 14.87 3.63 5.59
N TYR A 22 15.49 3.14 4.55
CA TYR A 22 16.90 3.36 4.24
C TYR A 22 17.06 4.35 3.08
N SER A 23 18.30 4.64 2.70
CA SER A 23 18.59 5.47 1.54
C SER A 23 17.94 4.91 0.27
N ILE A 24 17.27 5.78 -0.48
CA ILE A 24 16.65 5.45 -1.78
C ILE A 24 17.71 4.91 -2.76
N THR A 25 18.91 5.50 -2.76
CA THR A 25 20.01 5.07 -3.63
C THR A 25 20.46 3.65 -3.30
N GLU A 26 20.61 3.31 -2.01
CA GLU A 26 20.95 1.95 -1.60
C GLU A 26 19.85 0.96 -1.94
N ARG A 27 18.59 1.34 -1.73
CA ARG A 27 17.43 0.50 -2.12
C ARG A 27 17.38 0.23 -3.61
N PHE A 28 17.69 1.22 -4.43
CA PHE A 28 17.77 1.05 -5.89
C PHE A 28 18.90 0.10 -6.30
N LYS A 29 20.07 0.23 -5.68
CA LYS A 29 21.17 -0.72 -5.89
C LYS A 29 20.82 -2.16 -5.50
N GLU A 30 20.04 -2.34 -4.43
CA GLU A 30 19.52 -3.65 -4.05
C GLU A 30 18.61 -4.23 -5.12
N HIS A 31 17.67 -3.46 -5.67
CA HIS A 31 16.84 -3.88 -6.78
C HIS A 31 17.66 -4.31 -7.99
N CYS A 32 18.70 -3.54 -8.33
CA CYS A 32 19.59 -3.88 -9.44
C CYS A 32 20.34 -5.20 -9.21
N ARG A 33 20.83 -5.43 -7.99
CA ARG A 33 21.49 -6.69 -7.61
C ARG A 33 20.52 -7.86 -7.61
N ASP A 34 19.35 -7.68 -7.01
CA ASP A 34 18.35 -8.73 -6.88
C ASP A 34 17.79 -9.16 -8.24
N SER A 35 17.66 -8.23 -9.19
CA SER A 35 17.22 -8.55 -10.56
C SER A 35 18.16 -9.51 -11.30
N LYS A 36 19.44 -9.54 -10.92
CA LYS A 36 20.48 -10.38 -11.55
C LYS A 36 20.65 -11.75 -10.89
N ARG A 37 19.97 -12.01 -9.77
CA ARG A 37 20.06 -13.30 -9.08
C ARG A 37 19.34 -14.38 -9.86
N GLU A 38 19.97 -15.56 -10.01
CA GLU A 38 19.41 -16.72 -10.73
C GLU A 38 18.05 -17.22 -10.15
N ARG A 39 17.84 -17.00 -8.86
CA ARG A 39 16.60 -17.37 -8.15
C ARG A 39 15.83 -16.14 -7.68
N CYS A 40 15.83 -15.08 -8.46
CA CYS A 40 15.01 -13.92 -8.12
C CYS A 40 13.50 -14.30 -8.23
N GLU A 41 12.72 -13.76 -7.33
CA GLU A 41 11.27 -13.82 -7.47
C GLU A 41 10.87 -13.20 -8.81
N LYS A 42 9.94 -13.83 -9.50
CA LYS A 42 9.38 -13.26 -10.74
C LYS A 42 8.63 -11.99 -10.40
N ARG A 43 9.28 -10.86 -10.59
CA ARG A 43 8.70 -9.53 -10.39
C ARG A 43 8.72 -8.76 -11.69
N PRO A 44 7.63 -8.09 -12.07
CA PRO A 44 7.58 -7.29 -13.30
C PRO A 44 8.75 -6.30 -13.42
N LEU A 45 9.16 -5.65 -12.31
CA LEU A 45 10.30 -4.75 -12.30
C LEU A 45 11.60 -5.46 -12.66
N TYR A 46 11.87 -6.64 -12.12
CA TYR A 46 13.10 -7.39 -12.37
C TYR A 46 13.15 -7.95 -13.79
N ASP A 47 12.02 -8.42 -14.29
CA ASP A 47 11.91 -8.86 -15.70
C ASP A 47 12.22 -7.69 -16.64
N ALA A 48 11.71 -6.49 -16.34
CA ALA A 48 11.99 -5.28 -17.11
C ALA A 48 13.46 -4.84 -17.00
N MET A 49 14.05 -4.89 -15.83
CA MET A 49 15.46 -4.57 -15.62
C MET A 49 16.39 -5.52 -16.43
N ASN A 50 16.03 -6.80 -16.50
CA ASN A 50 16.79 -7.79 -17.28
C ASN A 50 16.58 -7.60 -18.80
N LYS A 51 15.39 -7.19 -19.22
CA LYS A 51 15.07 -6.97 -20.63
C LYS A 51 15.69 -5.69 -21.19
N TYR A 52 15.60 -4.59 -20.46
CA TYR A 52 15.98 -3.25 -20.92
C TYR A 52 17.36 -2.80 -20.44
N GLY A 53 17.93 -3.48 -19.45
CA GLY A 53 19.17 -3.07 -18.79
C GLY A 53 18.94 -2.10 -17.64
N VAL A 54 19.64 -2.29 -16.52
CA VAL A 54 19.49 -1.45 -15.31
C VAL A 54 19.91 0.01 -15.54
N GLU A 55 20.78 0.25 -16.52
CA GLU A 55 21.23 1.58 -16.93
C GLU A 55 20.13 2.46 -17.53
N ASN A 56 19.01 1.86 -17.96
CA ASN A 56 17.84 2.57 -18.49
C ASN A 56 16.81 2.90 -17.41
N PHE A 57 17.11 2.62 -16.15
CA PHE A 57 16.24 2.92 -15.01
C PHE A 57 16.83 4.03 -14.16
N ILE A 58 15.96 4.93 -13.72
CA ILE A 58 16.30 5.99 -12.77
C ILE A 58 15.41 5.87 -11.54
N VAL A 59 15.90 6.35 -10.41
CA VAL A 59 15.16 6.43 -9.16
C VAL A 59 15.04 7.88 -8.70
N GLU A 60 13.86 8.24 -8.21
CA GLU A 60 13.58 9.56 -7.66
C GLU A 60 12.71 9.46 -6.40
N GLU A 61 12.89 10.42 -5.50
CA GLU A 61 12.08 10.54 -4.30
C GLU A 61 10.70 11.14 -4.67
N LEU A 62 9.63 10.52 -4.19
CA LEU A 62 8.28 11.06 -4.31
C LEU A 62 7.84 11.76 -3.03
N GLU A 63 8.14 11.19 -1.89
CA GLU A 63 7.68 11.71 -0.60
C GLU A 63 8.59 11.24 0.54
N VAL A 64 8.82 12.13 1.50
CA VAL A 64 9.39 11.81 2.81
C VAL A 64 8.24 11.61 3.79
N VAL A 65 8.21 10.47 4.45
CA VAL A 65 7.16 10.10 5.41
C VAL A 65 7.77 10.08 6.80
N GLU A 66 7.37 11.00 7.66
CA GLU A 66 7.92 11.12 9.01
C GLU A 66 7.55 9.94 9.91
N ASP A 67 6.32 9.45 9.81
CA ASP A 67 5.83 8.29 10.56
C ASP A 67 5.92 7.01 9.71
N ASP A 68 6.83 6.12 10.08
CA ASP A 68 7.04 4.85 9.37
C ASP A 68 5.78 3.97 9.32
N ASN A 69 4.84 4.15 10.24
CA ASN A 69 3.56 3.43 10.20
C ASN A 69 2.68 3.83 9.01
N LEU A 70 2.90 5.00 8.46
CA LEU A 70 2.17 5.51 7.30
C LEU A 70 2.80 5.11 5.96
N LEU A 71 4.00 4.55 5.96
CA LEU A 71 4.72 4.19 4.73
C LEU A 71 3.90 3.31 3.79
N SER A 72 3.24 2.28 4.32
CA SER A 72 2.43 1.37 3.51
C SER A 72 1.23 2.08 2.88
N GLU A 73 0.59 2.97 3.60
CA GLU A 73 -0.53 3.76 3.11
C GLU A 73 -0.10 4.74 2.03
N ARG A 74 1.03 5.42 2.24
CA ARG A 74 1.58 6.36 1.26
C ARG A 74 2.06 5.65 -0.01
N GLU A 75 2.64 4.47 0.13
CA GLU A 75 2.97 3.62 -1.02
C GLU A 75 1.72 3.28 -1.86
N ILE A 76 0.64 2.83 -1.20
CA ILE A 76 -0.64 2.52 -1.85
C ILE A 76 -1.19 3.75 -2.58
N PHE A 77 -1.15 4.91 -1.93
CA PHE A 77 -1.58 6.17 -2.53
C PHE A 77 -0.82 6.47 -3.84
N TRP A 78 0.51 6.39 -3.81
CA TRP A 78 1.33 6.70 -4.98
C TRP A 78 1.21 5.66 -6.10
N ILE A 79 1.03 4.38 -5.76
CA ILE A 79 0.76 3.32 -6.76
C ILE A 79 -0.54 3.62 -7.50
N LYS A 80 -1.58 4.03 -6.80
CA LYS A 80 -2.86 4.43 -7.37
C LYS A 80 -2.74 5.70 -8.21
N GLU A 81 -2.08 6.72 -7.67
CA GLU A 81 -1.91 8.02 -8.32
C GLU A 81 -1.14 7.93 -9.63
N LEU A 82 -0.04 7.17 -9.63
CA LEU A 82 0.79 6.95 -10.82
C LEU A 82 0.35 5.75 -11.67
N GLN A 83 -0.68 5.02 -11.25
CA GLN A 83 -1.23 3.85 -11.96
C GLN A 83 -0.16 2.79 -12.30
N THR A 84 0.70 2.49 -11.35
CA THR A 84 1.83 1.57 -11.55
C THR A 84 1.50 0.10 -11.32
N TYR A 85 0.29 -0.20 -10.88
CA TYR A 85 -0.19 -1.57 -10.69
C TYR A 85 -0.66 -2.20 -12.00
N GLY A 86 -0.31 -3.46 -12.19
CA GLY A 86 -0.75 -4.24 -13.34
C GLY A 86 -0.07 -3.82 -14.64
N SER A 87 -0.83 -3.76 -15.74
CA SER A 87 -0.31 -3.43 -17.07
C SER A 87 0.21 -1.99 -17.23
N GLY A 88 -0.18 -1.09 -16.33
CA GLY A 88 0.24 0.32 -16.36
C GLY A 88 1.65 0.56 -15.82
N GLY A 89 2.23 -0.40 -15.10
CA GLY A 89 3.53 -0.25 -14.48
C GLY A 89 4.14 -1.57 -14.02
N TYR A 90 5.04 -1.49 -13.06
CA TYR A 90 5.81 -2.65 -12.56
C TYR A 90 5.41 -3.12 -11.16
N ASN A 91 4.42 -2.52 -10.54
CA ASN A 91 3.92 -3.01 -9.26
C ASN A 91 3.05 -4.25 -9.46
N ALA A 92 3.46 -5.37 -8.86
CA ALA A 92 2.71 -6.62 -8.89
C ALA A 92 1.52 -6.64 -7.95
N THR A 93 1.50 -5.72 -6.98
CA THR A 93 0.43 -5.54 -5.99
C THR A 93 0.04 -4.07 -5.91
N LYS A 94 -1.08 -3.79 -5.27
CA LYS A 94 -1.52 -2.41 -5.03
C LYS A 94 -0.75 -1.69 -3.91
N GLY A 95 0.32 -2.31 -3.41
CA GLY A 95 1.17 -1.79 -2.33
C GLY A 95 0.86 -2.41 -0.97
N GLY A 96 1.55 -1.93 0.07
CA GLY A 96 1.49 -2.49 1.41
C GLY A 96 2.42 -3.68 1.59
N ASP A 97 2.32 -4.36 2.72
CA ASP A 97 3.24 -5.44 3.10
C ASP A 97 2.83 -6.83 2.56
N GLY A 98 2.25 -6.87 1.36
CA GLY A 98 1.75 -8.11 0.76
C GLY A 98 0.49 -8.67 1.41
N LYS A 99 -0.11 -7.94 2.32
CA LYS A 99 -1.40 -8.25 2.92
C LYS A 99 -2.52 -7.87 1.95
N ILE A 100 -3.63 -8.57 2.05
CA ILE A 100 -4.83 -8.27 1.28
C ILE A 100 -5.15 -6.78 1.42
N LEU A 101 -5.18 -6.08 0.31
CA LEU A 101 -5.52 -4.67 0.29
C LEU A 101 -7.03 -4.52 0.40
N PHE A 102 -7.44 -3.92 1.50
CA PHE A 102 -8.82 -3.52 1.67
C PHE A 102 -9.04 -2.16 1.02
N ASP A 103 -10.21 -1.96 0.49
CA ASP A 103 -10.64 -0.65 0.02
C ASP A 103 -10.89 0.25 1.23
N TYR A 104 -9.91 1.06 1.59
CA TYR A 104 -9.98 1.95 2.74
C TYR A 104 -11.08 3.01 2.59
N ASP A 105 -11.29 3.52 1.39
CA ASP A 105 -12.35 4.49 1.11
C ASP A 105 -13.72 3.88 1.40
N LYS A 106 -13.90 2.62 1.02
CA LYS A 106 -15.14 1.89 1.27
C LYS A 106 -15.37 1.56 2.75
N ILE A 107 -14.29 1.31 3.50
CA ILE A 107 -14.35 1.17 4.97
C ILE A 107 -14.85 2.48 5.59
N ILE A 108 -14.26 3.60 5.21
CA ILE A 108 -14.60 4.94 5.70
C ILE A 108 -16.05 5.27 5.35
N GLU A 109 -16.46 5.04 4.12
CA GLU A 109 -17.82 5.28 3.64
C GLU A 109 -18.84 4.44 4.41
N THR A 110 -18.59 3.13 4.57
CA THR A 110 -19.49 2.23 5.32
C THR A 110 -19.62 2.67 6.77
N TYR A 111 -18.52 3.10 7.38
CA TYR A 111 -18.53 3.60 8.75
C TYR A 111 -19.25 4.96 8.86
N ALA A 112 -19.06 5.85 7.91
CA ALA A 112 -19.74 7.16 7.85
C ALA A 112 -21.26 7.02 7.70
N LEU A 113 -21.73 5.99 7.01
CA LEU A 113 -23.16 5.67 6.85
C LEU A 113 -23.82 5.08 8.11
N GLY A 114 -23.08 4.98 9.23
CA GLY A 114 -23.59 4.53 10.51
C GLY A 114 -23.26 3.08 10.86
N GLY A 115 -22.47 2.37 10.04
CA GLY A 115 -22.01 1.02 10.33
C GLY A 115 -21.11 0.96 11.56
N THR A 116 -21.12 -0.15 12.29
CA THR A 116 -20.17 -0.43 13.36
C THR A 116 -18.83 -0.89 12.78
N MET A 117 -17.75 -0.83 13.58
CA MET A 117 -16.47 -1.40 13.16
C MET A 117 -16.57 -2.89 12.84
N THR A 118 -17.39 -3.64 13.59
CA THR A 118 -17.64 -5.07 13.37
C THR A 118 -18.37 -5.31 12.03
N GLU A 119 -19.37 -4.51 11.71
CA GLU A 119 -20.08 -4.56 10.42
C GLU A 119 -19.18 -4.20 9.25
N CYS A 120 -18.36 -3.16 9.40
CA CYS A 120 -17.36 -2.79 8.39
C CYS A 120 -16.36 -3.93 8.16
N ALA A 121 -15.85 -4.54 9.22
CA ALA A 121 -14.92 -5.67 9.16
C ALA A 121 -15.54 -6.88 8.44
N ALA A 122 -16.78 -7.24 8.78
CA ALA A 122 -17.50 -8.34 8.14
C ALA A 122 -17.73 -8.07 6.64
N LYS A 123 -18.16 -6.86 6.29
CA LYS A 123 -18.44 -6.45 4.92
C LYS A 123 -17.20 -6.43 4.03
N MET A 124 -16.06 -6.07 4.61
CA MET A 124 -14.77 -5.94 3.91
C MET A 124 -13.89 -7.19 4.04
N HIS A 125 -14.36 -8.24 4.70
CA HIS A 125 -13.60 -9.47 4.96
C HIS A 125 -12.25 -9.20 5.63
N CYS A 126 -12.23 -8.30 6.62
CA CYS A 126 -11.04 -7.95 7.40
C CYS A 126 -11.31 -8.05 8.89
N CYS A 127 -10.28 -7.86 9.70
CA CYS A 127 -10.44 -7.81 11.16
C CYS A 127 -10.84 -6.40 11.64
N VAL A 128 -11.43 -6.32 12.80
CA VAL A 128 -11.86 -5.05 13.44
C VAL A 128 -10.66 -4.13 13.67
N ASP A 129 -9.50 -4.67 14.00
CA ASP A 129 -8.27 -3.89 14.19
C ASP A 129 -7.83 -3.17 12.91
N THR A 130 -8.05 -3.77 11.74
CA THR A 130 -7.80 -3.12 10.45
C THR A 130 -8.73 -1.92 10.27
N VAL A 131 -10.01 -2.07 10.55
CA VAL A 131 -10.99 -0.97 10.49
C VAL A 131 -10.59 0.16 11.45
N LYS A 132 -10.26 -0.18 12.70
CA LYS A 132 -9.80 0.77 13.71
C LYS A 132 -8.57 1.55 13.23
N LYS A 133 -7.59 0.86 12.68
CA LYS A 133 -6.36 1.46 12.14
C LYS A 133 -6.68 2.45 11.02
N VAL A 134 -7.51 2.06 10.07
CA VAL A 134 -7.94 2.93 8.95
C VAL A 134 -8.62 4.19 9.45
N LEU A 135 -9.55 4.07 10.38
CA LEU A 135 -10.26 5.21 10.97
C LEU A 135 -9.30 6.14 11.72
N THR A 136 -8.38 5.60 12.51
CA THR A 136 -7.40 6.38 13.27
C THR A 136 -6.46 7.15 12.34
N ILE A 137 -5.94 6.52 11.30
CA ILE A 137 -5.04 7.14 10.33
C ILE A 137 -5.73 8.29 9.59
N ASN A 138 -7.01 8.16 9.29
CA ASN A 138 -7.79 9.19 8.60
C ASN A 138 -8.44 10.20 9.55
N ASN A 139 -8.04 10.22 10.82
CA ASN A 139 -8.57 11.11 11.85
C ASN A 139 -10.10 11.06 12.02
N ILE A 140 -10.68 9.89 11.79
CA ILE A 140 -12.12 9.65 11.95
C ILE A 140 -12.37 9.21 13.39
N PRO A 141 -13.21 9.93 14.17
CA PRO A 141 -13.48 9.59 15.55
C PRO A 141 -14.17 8.22 15.65
N ILE A 142 -13.65 7.37 16.53
CA ILE A 142 -14.23 6.07 16.78
C ILE A 142 -15.43 6.25 17.72
N ARG A 143 -16.61 5.84 17.25
CA ARG A 143 -17.82 5.85 18.06
C ARG A 143 -17.76 4.72 19.07
N HIS A 144 -17.78 5.07 20.35
CA HIS A 144 -18.00 4.08 21.40
C HIS A 144 -19.49 3.77 21.46
N LEU A 145 -19.86 2.60 20.96
CA LEU A 145 -21.19 2.08 21.21
C LEU A 145 -21.29 1.88 22.72
N ARG A 146 -22.13 2.66 23.40
CA ARG A 146 -22.60 2.27 24.71
C ARG A 146 -23.13 0.84 24.53
N ARG A 147 -22.68 -0.10 25.36
CA ARG A 147 -23.32 -1.41 25.46
C ARG A 147 -24.79 -1.15 25.76
N GLY A 148 -25.57 -1.01 24.71
CA GLY A 148 -27.00 -0.91 24.81
C GLY A 148 -27.51 -2.22 25.40
N SER A 149 -28.31 -2.09 26.45
CA SER A 149 -29.12 -3.17 26.99
C SER A 149 -29.49 -4.16 25.91
N GLU A 150 -29.19 -5.44 26.13
CA GLU A 150 -29.72 -6.54 25.35
C GLU A 150 -31.23 -6.32 25.13
N PRO A 151 -31.73 -6.51 23.92
CA PRO A 151 -33.16 -6.52 23.74
C PRO A 151 -33.71 -7.60 24.67
N LYS A 152 -34.51 -7.19 25.66
CA LYS A 152 -35.21 -8.13 26.52
C LYS A 152 -35.92 -9.12 25.60
N ARG A 153 -35.51 -10.40 25.67
CA ARG A 153 -36.26 -11.47 25.02
C ARG A 153 -37.73 -11.34 25.54
N VAL A 154 -38.60 -10.95 24.65
CA VAL A 154 -40.04 -11.02 24.91
C VAL A 154 -40.36 -12.50 24.96
N LYS A 155 -40.80 -12.95 26.11
CA LYS A 155 -41.34 -14.31 26.26
C LYS A 155 -42.68 -14.39 25.55
#